data_068670edd62f0655669c76dfaab5323f
#
_entry.id   068670edd62f0655669c76dfaab5323f
#
_cell.length_a   1.000
_cell.length_b   1.000
_cell.length_c   1.000
_cell.angle_alpha   90.00
_cell.angle_beta   90.00
_cell.angle_gamma   90.00
#
_symmetry.space_group_name_H-M   'P 1'
#
loop_
_entity.id
_entity.type
_entity.pdbx_description
1 polymer ?
#
loop_
_entity_poly.entity_id
_entity_poly.type
_entity_poly.pdbx_seq_one_letter_code
_entity_poly.pdbx_strand_id
1 'polypeptide(L)'
;MSKVPNAQLVHIGLHCRDLEKMVDFYCRVFDLKVTDSGDYYMGGQITFLSRDAKEHHQIVLATGRTDDGSLKLINQISFRVDSLEDLQIFYRMLLEEKVKEMKPRNHGNAWSIYFHDPEANRIEIYTSTPWYVGQPFGQSLDLSSSADTIRAETAEMVKTDPSHCPIEEWSDKLGALIKN
;
A
#
# COMPACT_ATOMS: atom_id res chain seq x y z
N MET A 1 5.28 35.24 3.77
CA MET A 1 5.29 34.23 2.69
C MET A 1 3.86 33.75 2.45
N SER A 2 3.41 33.64 1.21
CA SER A 2 2.09 33.07 0.92
C SER A 2 2.10 31.58 1.35
N LYS A 3 1.16 31.18 2.21
CA LYS A 3 1.03 29.78 2.65
C LYS A 3 0.65 28.94 1.43
N VAL A 4 1.45 27.92 1.12
CA VAL A 4 1.12 26.98 0.05
C VAL A 4 -0.19 26.27 0.43
N PRO A 5 -1.21 26.23 -0.46
CA PRO A 5 -2.43 25.48 -0.20
C PRO A 5 -2.13 23.99 0.05
N ASN A 6 -2.92 23.37 0.92
CA ASN A 6 -2.80 21.93 1.16
C ASN A 6 -3.30 21.15 -0.06
N ALA A 7 -2.43 20.35 -0.67
CA ALA A 7 -2.76 19.43 -1.74
C ALA A 7 -2.68 18.00 -1.23
N GLN A 8 -3.74 17.22 -1.44
CA GLN A 8 -3.81 15.82 -1.03
C GLN A 8 -3.58 14.90 -2.22
N LEU A 9 -2.80 13.84 -2.02
CA LEU A 9 -2.73 12.74 -2.98
C LEU A 9 -3.94 11.83 -2.75
N VAL A 10 -4.84 11.73 -3.74
CA VAL A 10 -6.09 10.97 -3.63
C VAL A 10 -6.18 9.80 -4.61
N HIS A 11 -5.50 9.85 -5.74
CA HIS A 11 -5.51 8.77 -6.73
C HIS A 11 -4.17 8.62 -7.44
N ILE A 12 -3.99 7.46 -8.06
CA ILE A 12 -2.86 7.15 -8.95
C ILE A 12 -3.38 6.59 -10.28
N GLY A 13 -2.76 7.00 -11.38
CA GLY A 13 -3.01 6.44 -12.71
C GLY A 13 -1.87 5.55 -13.17
N LEU A 14 -2.19 4.38 -13.73
CA LEU A 14 -1.24 3.41 -14.25
C LEU A 14 -1.56 3.11 -15.71
N HIS A 15 -0.54 3.11 -16.56
CA HIS A 15 -0.65 2.48 -17.88
C HIS A 15 -0.49 0.96 -17.74
N CYS A 16 -1.33 0.22 -18.46
CA CYS A 16 -1.30 -1.24 -18.49
C CYS A 16 -1.30 -1.79 -19.92
N ARG A 17 -0.84 -3.03 -20.05
CA ARG A 17 -0.87 -3.81 -21.30
C ARG A 17 -2.19 -4.56 -21.44
N ASP A 18 -2.67 -5.11 -20.34
CA ASP A 18 -3.90 -5.91 -20.23
C ASP A 18 -4.84 -5.25 -19.23
N LEU A 19 -5.70 -4.37 -19.76
CA LEU A 19 -6.63 -3.58 -18.94
C LEU A 19 -7.62 -4.48 -18.20
N GLU A 20 -8.18 -5.50 -18.85
CA GLU A 20 -9.18 -6.39 -18.25
C GLU A 20 -8.60 -7.16 -17.06
N LYS A 21 -7.39 -7.70 -17.23
CA LYS A 21 -6.70 -8.44 -16.17
C LYS A 21 -6.35 -7.55 -14.97
N MET A 22 -5.96 -6.32 -15.23
CA MET A 22 -5.65 -5.35 -14.16
C MET A 22 -6.91 -4.91 -13.42
N VAL A 23 -7.99 -4.62 -14.14
CA VAL A 23 -9.31 -4.30 -13.55
C VAL A 23 -9.80 -5.46 -12.67
N ASP A 24 -9.78 -6.70 -13.20
CA ASP A 24 -10.17 -7.89 -12.44
C ASP A 24 -9.37 -8.01 -11.14
N PHE A 25 -8.04 -7.86 -11.23
CA PHE A 25 -7.16 -7.95 -10.08
C PHE A 25 -7.52 -6.94 -8.98
N TYR A 26 -7.62 -5.65 -9.32
CA TYR A 26 -7.90 -4.61 -8.32
C TYR A 26 -9.33 -4.71 -7.76
N CYS A 27 -10.31 -5.09 -8.58
CA CYS A 27 -11.67 -5.33 -8.12
C CYS A 27 -11.75 -6.54 -7.17
N ARG A 28 -11.09 -7.62 -7.49
CA ARG A 28 -11.16 -8.87 -6.73
C ARG A 28 -10.33 -8.82 -5.44
N VAL A 29 -9.11 -8.29 -5.50
CA VAL A 29 -8.20 -8.28 -4.35
C VAL A 29 -8.54 -7.16 -3.35
N PHE A 30 -8.91 -5.97 -3.85
CA PHE A 30 -9.14 -4.79 -3.01
C PHE A 30 -10.61 -4.39 -2.90
N ASP A 31 -11.53 -5.16 -3.51
CA ASP A 31 -12.96 -4.86 -3.58
C ASP A 31 -13.26 -3.48 -4.20
N LEU A 32 -12.38 -2.99 -5.08
CA LEU A 32 -12.63 -1.75 -5.82
C LEU A 32 -13.78 -1.98 -6.82
N LYS A 33 -14.55 -0.93 -7.06
CA LYS A 33 -15.66 -0.93 -8.01
C LYS A 33 -15.29 -0.07 -9.20
N VAL A 34 -15.65 -0.53 -10.40
CA VAL A 34 -15.59 0.31 -11.60
C VAL A 34 -16.60 1.43 -11.44
N THR A 35 -16.12 2.65 -11.44
CA THR A 35 -16.96 3.85 -11.39
C THR A 35 -17.31 4.35 -12.78
N ASP A 36 -16.33 4.33 -13.70
CA ASP A 36 -16.49 4.65 -15.10
C ASP A 36 -15.47 3.93 -15.98
N SER A 37 -15.78 3.84 -17.28
CA SER A 37 -14.84 3.36 -18.32
C SER A 37 -15.19 3.94 -19.68
N GLY A 38 -14.23 4.03 -20.57
CA GLY A 38 -14.47 4.52 -21.93
C GLY A 38 -13.21 4.67 -22.77
N ASP A 39 -13.36 5.34 -23.90
CA ASP A 39 -12.25 5.64 -24.79
C ASP A 39 -11.30 6.64 -24.13
N TYR A 40 -10.01 6.33 -24.22
CA TYR A 40 -8.98 7.21 -23.69
C TYR A 40 -8.57 8.23 -24.75
N TYR A 41 -8.57 9.51 -24.43
CA TYR A 41 -8.27 10.59 -25.39
C TYR A 41 -6.87 10.50 -26.00
N MET A 42 -5.94 9.78 -25.37
CA MET A 42 -4.60 9.47 -25.91
C MET A 42 -4.56 8.18 -26.74
N GLY A 43 -5.71 7.56 -26.97
CA GLY A 43 -5.87 6.27 -27.67
C GLY A 43 -5.99 5.08 -26.72
N GLY A 44 -6.85 4.11 -27.08
CA GLY A 44 -7.15 2.93 -26.29
C GLY A 44 -8.29 3.13 -25.29
N GLN A 45 -8.25 2.45 -24.16
CA GLN A 45 -9.30 2.41 -23.15
C GLN A 45 -8.79 2.89 -21.80
N ILE A 46 -9.71 3.42 -20.98
CA ILE A 46 -9.44 3.85 -19.61
C ILE A 46 -10.56 3.38 -18.68
N THR A 47 -10.21 2.96 -17.46
CA THR A 47 -11.14 2.52 -16.44
C THR A 47 -10.78 3.16 -15.11
N PHE A 48 -11.80 3.59 -14.39
CA PHE A 48 -11.70 4.26 -13.10
C PHE A 48 -12.24 3.35 -12.01
N LEU A 49 -11.53 3.24 -10.88
CA LEU A 49 -11.84 2.30 -9.80
C LEU A 49 -11.83 3.03 -8.45
N SER A 50 -12.86 2.79 -7.63
CA SER A 50 -12.91 3.31 -6.25
C SER A 50 -13.58 2.33 -5.29
N ARG A 51 -13.27 2.49 -4.01
CA ARG A 51 -13.98 1.92 -2.87
C ARG A 51 -14.43 3.00 -1.87
N ASP A 52 -14.15 4.25 -2.16
CA ASP A 52 -14.60 5.40 -1.36
C ASP A 52 -15.71 6.14 -2.12
N ALA A 53 -16.91 6.21 -1.51
CA ALA A 53 -18.06 6.88 -2.14
C ALA A 53 -17.87 8.42 -2.30
N LYS A 54 -16.85 8.99 -1.68
CA LYS A 54 -16.52 10.42 -1.81
C LYS A 54 -15.49 10.69 -2.91
N GLU A 55 -14.81 9.66 -3.38
CA GLU A 55 -13.78 9.75 -4.40
C GLU A 55 -14.25 9.01 -5.66
N HIS A 56 -14.39 9.73 -6.76
CA HIS A 56 -14.77 9.12 -8.05
C HIS A 56 -13.83 7.97 -8.41
N HIS A 57 -12.54 8.11 -8.14
CA HIS A 57 -11.55 7.07 -8.35
C HIS A 57 -10.36 7.21 -7.41
N GLN A 58 -9.81 6.08 -7.01
CA GLN A 58 -8.56 5.95 -6.28
C GLN A 58 -7.47 5.34 -7.15
N ILE A 59 -7.86 4.46 -8.09
CA ILE A 59 -7.00 3.87 -9.12
C ILE A 59 -7.58 4.19 -10.50
N VAL A 60 -6.73 4.62 -11.42
CA VAL A 60 -7.04 4.76 -12.85
C VAL A 60 -6.16 3.80 -13.62
N LEU A 61 -6.76 3.00 -14.48
CA LEU A 61 -6.06 2.08 -15.37
C LEU A 61 -6.31 2.49 -16.80
N ALA A 62 -5.24 2.71 -17.56
CA ALA A 62 -5.32 3.08 -18.98
C ALA A 62 -4.43 2.16 -19.80
N THR A 63 -4.88 1.78 -20.99
CA THR A 63 -4.04 1.06 -21.94
C THR A 63 -2.85 1.92 -22.38
N GLY A 64 -1.80 1.29 -22.93
CA GLY A 64 -0.67 2.03 -23.51
C GLY A 64 0.69 1.72 -22.90
N ARG A 65 0.76 0.82 -21.92
CA ARG A 65 2.05 0.31 -21.44
C ARG A 65 2.70 -0.57 -22.48
N THR A 66 3.93 -0.27 -22.90
CA THR A 66 4.65 -0.98 -23.95
C THR A 66 5.85 -1.79 -23.45
N ASP A 67 6.34 -1.52 -22.22
CA ASP A 67 7.44 -2.29 -21.64
C ASP A 67 6.98 -3.66 -21.12
N ASP A 68 7.93 -4.55 -20.86
CA ASP A 68 7.70 -5.92 -20.37
C ASP A 68 7.50 -6.02 -18.84
N GLY A 69 7.39 -4.89 -18.14
CA GLY A 69 7.32 -4.81 -16.67
C GLY A 69 8.70 -4.69 -16.00
N SER A 70 9.78 -4.63 -16.79
CA SER A 70 11.13 -4.44 -16.24
C SER A 70 11.41 -3.00 -15.80
N LEU A 71 10.67 -2.03 -16.33
CA LEU A 71 10.83 -0.62 -16.02
C LEU A 71 10.25 -0.30 -14.63
N LYS A 72 11.13 0.09 -13.71
CA LYS A 72 10.79 0.38 -12.31
C LYS A 72 10.64 1.88 -12.08
N LEU A 73 9.52 2.46 -12.53
CA LEU A 73 9.21 3.89 -12.33
C LEU A 73 8.57 4.15 -10.95
N ILE A 74 7.74 3.22 -10.49
CA ILE A 74 7.06 3.30 -9.19
C ILE A 74 7.70 2.27 -8.27
N ASN A 75 8.14 2.71 -7.07
CA ASN A 75 8.71 1.77 -6.10
C ASN A 75 7.63 0.85 -5.54
N GLN A 76 6.47 1.41 -5.15
CA GLN A 76 5.34 0.66 -4.62
C GLN A 76 4.05 1.48 -4.66
N ILE A 77 2.92 0.78 -4.66
CA ILE A 77 1.58 1.31 -4.42
C ILE A 77 1.13 0.73 -3.08
N SER A 78 0.90 1.59 -2.09
CA SER A 78 0.65 1.16 -0.72
C SER A 78 -0.81 1.38 -0.33
N PHE A 79 -1.44 0.31 0.17
CA PHE A 79 -2.79 0.31 0.75
C PHE A 79 -2.68 0.12 2.25
N ARG A 80 -3.32 1.01 3.02
CA ARG A 80 -3.38 0.89 4.47
C ARG A 80 -4.65 0.18 4.91
N VAL A 81 -4.50 -0.74 5.86
CA VAL A 81 -5.60 -1.37 6.59
C VAL A 81 -5.59 -0.90 8.05
N ASP A 82 -6.71 -1.06 8.74
CA ASP A 82 -6.90 -0.45 10.06
C ASP A 82 -6.21 -1.24 11.18
N SER A 83 -6.00 -2.55 11.00
CA SER A 83 -5.47 -3.41 12.07
C SER A 83 -4.51 -4.49 11.54
N LEU A 84 -3.74 -5.08 12.48
CA LEU A 84 -2.93 -6.26 12.19
C LEU A 84 -3.79 -7.46 11.80
N GLU A 85 -4.96 -7.59 12.40
CA GLU A 85 -5.93 -8.63 12.09
C GLU A 85 -6.43 -8.52 10.64
N ASP A 86 -6.71 -7.30 10.15
CA ASP A 86 -7.06 -7.07 8.75
C ASP A 86 -5.90 -7.41 7.82
N LEU A 87 -4.66 -7.08 8.20
CA LEU A 87 -3.48 -7.47 7.44
C LEU A 87 -3.35 -8.99 7.35
N GLN A 88 -3.63 -9.72 8.44
CA GLN A 88 -3.65 -11.18 8.46
C GLN A 88 -4.78 -11.77 7.62
N ILE A 89 -5.96 -11.09 7.54
CA ILE A 89 -7.03 -11.49 6.62
C ILE A 89 -6.55 -11.36 5.19
N PHE A 90 -5.95 -10.23 4.80
CA PHE A 90 -5.37 -10.05 3.47
C PHE A 90 -4.30 -11.10 3.17
N TYR A 91 -3.42 -11.41 4.13
CA TYR A 91 -2.41 -12.45 3.94
C TYR A 91 -3.02 -13.80 3.57
N ARG A 92 -4.08 -14.23 4.28
CA ARG A 92 -4.79 -15.48 3.96
C ARG A 92 -5.49 -15.43 2.60
N MET A 93 -6.17 -14.33 2.28
CA MET A 93 -6.81 -14.13 0.97
C MET A 93 -5.78 -14.23 -0.17
N LEU A 94 -4.63 -13.59 -0.04
CA LEU A 94 -3.57 -13.63 -1.04
C LEU A 94 -2.97 -15.03 -1.22
N LEU A 95 -2.92 -15.85 -0.15
CA LEU A 95 -2.55 -17.25 -0.23
C LEU A 95 -3.58 -18.08 -1.02
N GLU A 96 -4.88 -17.88 -0.77
CA GLU A 96 -5.97 -18.52 -1.48
C GLU A 96 -5.98 -18.15 -2.98
N GLU A 97 -5.70 -16.88 -3.28
CA GLU A 97 -5.50 -16.34 -4.63
C GLU A 97 -4.21 -16.83 -5.31
N LYS A 98 -3.38 -17.59 -4.60
CA LYS A 98 -2.09 -18.12 -5.08
C LYS A 98 -1.14 -17.02 -5.58
N VAL A 99 -1.21 -15.86 -4.95
CA VAL A 99 -0.26 -14.76 -5.23
C VAL A 99 1.14 -15.22 -4.88
N LYS A 100 2.05 -15.09 -5.84
CA LYS A 100 3.44 -15.53 -5.71
C LYS A 100 4.30 -14.45 -5.07
N GLU A 101 5.43 -14.88 -4.48
CA GLU A 101 6.49 -14.00 -3.99
C GLU A 101 6.04 -12.97 -2.94
N MET A 102 5.05 -13.33 -2.13
CA MET A 102 4.67 -12.51 -0.98
C MET A 102 5.84 -12.37 -0.01
N LYS A 103 6.10 -11.14 0.43
CA LYS A 103 7.19 -10.81 1.35
C LYS A 103 6.65 -10.02 2.54
N PRO A 104 6.15 -10.68 3.60
CA PRO A 104 5.81 -9.99 4.82
C PRO A 104 7.04 -9.35 5.47
N ARG A 105 6.88 -8.12 5.99
CA ARG A 105 7.96 -7.34 6.61
C ARG A 105 7.46 -6.63 7.86
N ASN A 106 8.34 -6.60 8.85
CA ASN A 106 8.19 -5.79 10.05
C ASN A 106 9.14 -4.60 9.96
N HIS A 107 8.58 -3.42 9.83
CA HIS A 107 9.33 -2.15 9.75
C HIS A 107 9.46 -1.46 11.12
N GLY A 108 9.09 -2.13 12.20
CA GLY A 108 9.03 -1.55 13.53
C GLY A 108 7.85 -0.58 13.70
N ASN A 109 7.72 0.41 12.81
CA ASN A 109 6.61 1.37 12.77
C ASN A 109 5.41 0.90 11.91
N ALA A 110 5.56 -0.20 11.18
CA ALA A 110 4.50 -0.82 10.36
C ALA A 110 4.74 -2.30 10.18
N TRP A 111 3.65 -3.06 10.01
CA TRP A 111 3.66 -4.42 9.48
C TRP A 111 3.13 -4.39 8.06
N SER A 112 3.82 -5.04 7.12
CA SER A 112 3.52 -4.95 5.69
C SER A 112 3.55 -6.32 5.01
N ILE A 113 2.81 -6.46 3.91
CA ILE A 113 2.94 -7.53 2.92
C ILE A 113 3.26 -6.89 1.58
N TYR A 114 4.37 -7.31 0.98
CA TYR A 114 4.74 -6.92 -0.39
C TYR A 114 4.44 -8.06 -1.35
N PHE A 115 3.89 -7.74 -2.52
CA PHE A 115 3.66 -8.64 -3.63
C PHE A 115 3.57 -7.85 -4.94
N HIS A 116 3.20 -8.49 -6.05
CA HIS A 116 3.09 -7.81 -7.34
C HIS A 116 1.69 -8.01 -7.92
N ASP A 117 1.21 -6.97 -8.60
CA ASP A 117 0.05 -7.07 -9.46
C ASP A 117 0.38 -7.86 -10.75
N PRO A 118 -0.60 -8.15 -11.63
CA PRO A 118 -0.37 -8.94 -12.84
C PRO A 118 0.65 -8.36 -13.81
N GLU A 119 0.97 -7.08 -13.69
CA GLU A 119 1.93 -6.38 -14.55
C GLU A 119 3.22 -5.99 -13.83
N ALA A 120 3.51 -6.66 -12.71
CA ALA A 120 4.72 -6.52 -11.91
C ALA A 120 4.88 -5.15 -11.22
N ASN A 121 3.81 -4.38 -11.06
CA ASN A 121 3.86 -3.24 -10.16
C ASN A 121 3.88 -3.77 -8.72
N ARG A 122 4.81 -3.25 -7.90
CA ARG A 122 4.93 -3.67 -6.51
C ARG A 122 3.79 -3.07 -5.67
N ILE A 123 3.06 -3.94 -5.00
CA ILE A 123 1.99 -3.59 -4.09
C ILE A 123 2.47 -3.80 -2.65
N GLU A 124 2.06 -2.91 -1.78
CA GLU A 124 2.18 -3.05 -0.34
C GLU A 124 0.79 -2.97 0.29
N ILE A 125 0.50 -3.87 1.21
CA ILE A 125 -0.59 -3.70 2.17
C ILE A 125 0.05 -3.59 3.54
N TYR A 126 -0.32 -2.56 4.31
CA TYR A 126 0.31 -2.32 5.60
C TYR A 126 -0.67 -1.80 6.66
N THR A 127 -0.29 -1.96 7.92
CA THR A 127 -0.90 -1.26 9.05
C THR A 127 0.20 -0.70 9.95
N SER A 128 -0.10 0.40 10.63
CA SER A 128 0.84 1.05 11.54
C SER A 128 0.95 0.28 12.86
N THR A 129 2.10 0.38 13.49
CA THR A 129 2.32 -0.07 14.88
C THR A 129 2.21 1.12 15.85
N PRO A 130 2.12 0.90 17.15
CA PRO A 130 2.18 1.98 18.14
C PRO A 130 3.59 2.52 18.39
N TRP A 131 4.58 2.09 17.66
CA TRP A 131 5.98 2.46 17.84
C TRP A 131 6.55 3.16 16.63
N TYR A 132 7.60 3.93 16.87
CA TYR A 132 8.48 4.47 15.85
C TYR A 132 9.89 3.92 16.04
N VAL A 133 10.54 3.58 14.94
CA VAL A 133 11.99 3.38 14.83
C VAL A 133 12.48 4.03 13.54
N GLY A 134 13.74 4.49 13.54
CA GLY A 134 14.35 5.15 12.39
C GLY A 134 14.34 4.26 11.14
N GLN A 135 14.00 4.86 10.00
CA GLN A 135 13.96 4.16 8.72
C GLN A 135 15.23 4.48 7.89
N PRO A 136 15.69 3.55 7.04
CA PRO A 136 15.08 2.26 6.70
C PRO A 136 15.31 1.18 7.78
N PHE A 137 14.24 0.47 8.15
CA PHE A 137 14.27 -0.68 9.04
C PHE A 137 13.41 -1.79 8.45
N GLY A 138 13.83 -3.05 8.54
CA GLY A 138 13.07 -4.17 7.98
C GLY A 138 13.56 -5.53 8.45
N GLN A 139 12.67 -6.26 9.12
CA GLN A 139 12.86 -7.63 9.55
C GLN A 139 11.82 -8.55 8.90
N SER A 140 12.05 -9.86 8.93
CA SER A 140 11.04 -10.83 8.52
C SER A 140 9.83 -10.79 9.46
N LEU A 141 8.66 -11.09 8.92
CA LEU A 141 7.40 -11.13 9.66
C LEU A 141 6.68 -12.44 9.34
N ASP A 142 6.24 -13.17 10.36
CA ASP A 142 5.37 -14.33 10.21
C ASP A 142 3.92 -13.95 10.50
N LEU A 143 3.13 -13.68 9.47
CA LEU A 143 1.72 -13.34 9.58
C LEU A 143 0.81 -14.55 9.87
N SER A 144 1.35 -15.78 9.93
CA SER A 144 0.62 -16.96 10.38
C SER A 144 0.57 -17.09 11.90
N SER A 145 1.46 -16.42 12.62
CA SER A 145 1.47 -16.35 14.07
C SER A 145 0.26 -15.57 14.62
N SER A 146 -0.06 -15.74 15.92
CA SER A 146 -1.14 -14.95 16.53
C SER A 146 -0.80 -13.46 16.53
N ALA A 147 -1.82 -12.61 16.43
CA ALA A 147 -1.62 -11.16 16.48
C ALA A 147 -0.92 -10.71 17.77
N ASP A 148 -1.23 -11.35 18.89
CA ASP A 148 -0.57 -11.06 20.18
C ASP A 148 0.92 -11.44 20.17
N THR A 149 1.27 -12.57 19.55
CA THR A 149 2.68 -12.98 19.37
C THR A 149 3.42 -11.95 18.52
N ILE A 150 2.85 -11.54 17.38
CA ILE A 150 3.46 -10.55 16.49
C ILE A 150 3.68 -9.22 17.21
N ARG A 151 2.68 -8.76 17.98
CA ARG A 151 2.80 -7.52 18.76
C ARG A 151 3.89 -7.63 19.83
N ALA A 152 3.95 -8.74 20.56
CA ALA A 152 4.95 -8.96 21.59
C ALA A 152 6.37 -9.01 21.03
N GLU A 153 6.59 -9.76 19.95
CA GLU A 153 7.88 -9.86 19.27
C GLU A 153 8.32 -8.50 18.71
N THR A 154 7.38 -7.75 18.11
CA THR A 154 7.67 -6.41 17.61
C THR A 154 8.06 -5.46 18.74
N ALA A 155 7.32 -5.48 19.85
CA ALA A 155 7.60 -4.65 21.03
C ALA A 155 9.02 -4.91 21.58
N GLU A 156 9.43 -6.17 21.69
CA GLU A 156 10.79 -6.51 22.14
C GLU A 156 11.86 -6.08 21.13
N MET A 157 11.59 -6.30 19.84
CA MET A 157 12.52 -5.94 18.76
C MET A 157 12.79 -4.43 18.71
N VAL A 158 11.74 -3.59 18.80
CA VAL A 158 11.90 -2.14 18.67
C VAL A 158 12.57 -1.50 19.87
N LYS A 159 12.45 -2.08 21.08
CA LYS A 159 13.10 -1.58 22.30
C LYS A 159 14.63 -1.52 22.19
N THR A 160 15.22 -2.34 21.34
CA THR A 160 16.68 -2.38 21.17
C THR A 160 17.20 -1.32 20.22
N ASP A 161 16.32 -0.64 19.48
CA ASP A 161 16.72 0.41 18.56
C ASP A 161 16.86 1.76 19.29
N PRO A 162 17.98 2.46 19.14
CA PRO A 162 18.24 3.73 19.84
C PRO A 162 17.29 4.86 19.43
N SER A 163 16.61 4.75 18.30
CA SER A 163 15.63 5.75 17.82
C SER A 163 14.20 5.43 18.25
N HIS A 164 13.99 4.30 18.99
CA HIS A 164 12.66 3.87 19.41
C HIS A 164 11.97 4.92 20.30
N CYS A 165 10.72 5.22 19.93
CA CYS A 165 9.80 6.00 20.76
C CYS A 165 8.34 5.61 20.44
N PRO A 166 7.36 6.03 21.26
CA PRO A 166 5.94 5.94 20.91
C PRO A 166 5.66 6.68 19.61
N ILE A 167 4.73 6.16 18.78
CA ILE A 167 4.40 6.76 17.47
C ILE A 167 3.84 8.18 17.63
N GLU A 168 3.12 8.45 18.73
CA GLU A 168 2.57 9.77 19.03
C GLU A 168 3.68 10.82 19.20
N GLU A 169 4.77 10.47 19.88
CA GLU A 169 5.91 11.38 20.08
C GLU A 169 6.57 11.75 18.75
N TRP A 170 6.73 10.78 17.85
CA TRP A 170 7.23 11.04 16.50
C TRP A 170 6.26 11.90 15.69
N SER A 171 4.95 11.60 15.76
CA SER A 171 3.89 12.36 15.07
C SER A 171 3.85 13.82 15.52
N ASP A 172 4.01 14.08 16.82
CA ASP A 172 4.04 15.44 17.34
C ASP A 172 5.25 16.22 16.83
N LYS A 173 6.44 15.58 16.78
CA LYS A 173 7.65 16.18 16.20
C LYS A 173 7.46 16.51 14.72
N LEU A 174 6.90 15.59 13.93
CA LEU A 174 6.60 15.82 12.52
C LEU A 174 5.55 16.91 12.34
N GLY A 175 4.49 16.90 13.16
CA GLY A 175 3.45 17.91 13.13
C GLY A 175 3.96 19.31 13.42
N ALA A 176 4.96 19.46 14.30
CA ALA A 176 5.63 20.73 14.56
C ALA A 176 6.44 21.22 13.34
N LEU A 177 7.10 20.31 12.62
CA LEU A 177 7.83 20.66 11.39
C LEU A 177 6.90 21.10 10.25
N ILE A 178 5.74 20.47 10.10
CA ILE A 178 4.75 20.77 9.05
C ILE A 178 4.08 22.15 9.27
N LYS A 179 3.95 22.57 10.53
CA LYS A 179 3.31 23.85 10.89
C LYS A 179 4.22 25.08 10.72
N ASN A 180 5.52 24.88 10.64
CA ASN A 180 6.53 25.94 10.45
C ASN A 180 6.82 26.16 8.94
#